data_444ea9f1d71b15dfed81234851008e1f
#
_entry.id   444ea9f1d71b15dfed81234851008e1f
#
_cell.length_a   1.000
_cell.length_b   1.000
_cell.length_c   1.000
_cell.angle_alpha   90.00
_cell.angle_beta   90.00
_cell.angle_gamma   90.00
#
_symmetry.space_group_name_H-M   'P 1'
#
loop_
_entity.id
_entity.type
_entity.pdbx_description
1 polymer ?
#
loop_
_entity_poly.entity_id
_entity_poly.type
_entity_poly.pdbx_seq_one_letter_code
_entity_poly.pdbx_strand_id
1 'polypeptide(L)'
;NKLDALNELTHPPTINEIVRQISNAITKYIVVESALFLGEEVSDLTDELWFIYCDKKERIRRLVEPRGYSKETAVAIIANQPNDEDYNSAADEFIDNTGSFDKTIEQVDFALSTMEC
;
A
#
# COMPACT_ATOMS: atom_id res chain seq x y z
N ASN A 1 16.86 15.04 -8.71
CA ASN A 1 15.90 16.13 -8.62
C ASN A 1 15.54 16.40 -7.15
N LYS A 2 14.75 17.43 -6.87
CA LYS A 2 14.42 17.81 -5.49
C LYS A 2 13.62 16.76 -4.75
N LEU A 3 12.75 16.03 -5.44
CA LEU A 3 11.95 14.96 -4.84
C LEU A 3 12.83 13.79 -4.43
N ASP A 4 13.78 13.38 -5.27
CA ASP A 4 14.70 12.29 -4.95
C ASP A 4 15.57 12.64 -3.75
N ALA A 5 16.10 13.87 -3.69
CA ALA A 5 16.89 14.35 -2.56
C ALA A 5 16.08 14.34 -1.25
N LEU A 6 14.82 14.77 -1.31
CA LEU A 6 13.91 14.74 -0.16
C LEU A 6 13.66 13.30 0.30
N ASN A 7 13.41 12.38 -0.63
CA ASN A 7 13.20 10.97 -0.32
C ASN A 7 14.42 10.34 0.35
N GLU A 8 15.62 10.63 -0.14
CA GLU A 8 16.86 10.15 0.47
C GLU A 8 17.03 10.60 1.92
N LEU A 9 16.53 11.79 2.26
CA LEU A 9 16.62 12.34 3.61
C LEU A 9 15.53 11.81 4.55
N THR A 10 14.34 11.48 4.03
CA THR A 10 13.18 11.11 4.85
C THR A 10 12.95 9.60 4.98
N HIS A 11 13.28 8.80 3.96
CA HIS A 11 13.03 7.36 3.98
C HIS A 11 13.73 6.62 5.11
N PRO A 12 15.05 6.80 5.37
CA PRO A 12 15.70 6.07 6.46
C PRO A 12 15.10 6.32 7.84
N PRO A 13 14.82 7.57 8.27
CA PRO A 13 14.15 7.81 9.56
C PRO A 13 12.76 7.18 9.64
N THR A 14 12.00 7.21 8.54
CA THR A 14 10.67 6.59 8.48
C THR A 14 10.75 5.08 8.64
N ILE A 15 11.67 4.44 7.95
CA ILE A 15 11.90 2.99 8.03
C ILE A 15 12.32 2.60 9.43
N ASN A 16 13.23 3.34 10.06
CA ASN A 16 13.68 3.09 11.43
C ASN A 16 12.54 3.14 12.43
N GLU A 17 11.63 4.12 12.28
CA GLU A 17 10.45 4.23 13.15
C GLU A 17 9.48 3.07 12.95
N ILE A 18 9.25 2.64 11.72
CA ILE A 18 8.41 1.48 11.42
C ILE A 18 9.00 0.22 12.07
N VAL A 19 10.29 -0.01 11.91
CA VAL A 19 10.99 -1.15 12.51
C VAL A 19 10.85 -1.12 14.04
N ARG A 20 11.03 0.05 14.65
CA ARG A 20 10.87 0.22 16.09
C ARG A 20 9.46 -0.14 16.56
N GLN A 21 8.43 0.34 15.86
CA GLN A 21 7.04 0.05 16.21
C GLN A 21 6.71 -1.44 16.06
N ILE A 22 7.18 -2.07 15.00
CA ILE A 22 6.99 -3.51 14.80
C ILE A 22 7.64 -4.30 15.94
N SER A 23 8.88 -3.96 16.27
CA SER A 23 9.65 -4.67 17.30
C SER A 23 9.04 -4.54 18.70
N ASN A 24 8.34 -3.45 18.98
CA ASN A 24 7.73 -3.19 20.28
C ASN A 24 6.26 -3.59 20.37
N ALA A 25 5.63 -4.00 19.27
CA ALA A 25 4.22 -4.37 19.25
C ALA A 25 3.99 -5.72 19.94
N ILE A 26 2.87 -5.83 20.65
CA ILE A 26 2.46 -7.03 21.38
C ILE A 26 1.13 -7.62 20.88
N THR A 27 0.61 -7.08 19.80
CA THR A 27 -0.66 -7.53 19.20
C THR A 27 -0.45 -8.75 18.31
N LYS A 28 -1.53 -9.51 18.10
CA LYS A 28 -1.50 -10.69 17.21
C LYS A 28 -1.19 -10.28 15.76
N TYR A 29 -1.73 -9.17 15.31
CA TYR A 29 -1.50 -8.64 13.96
C TYR A 29 -0.91 -7.24 14.03
N ILE A 30 0.02 -6.98 13.10
CA ILE A 30 0.59 -5.66 12.86
C ILE A 30 0.38 -5.35 11.39
N VAL A 31 -0.20 -4.21 11.09
CA VAL A 31 -0.42 -3.78 9.70
C VAL A 31 0.44 -2.54 9.43
N VAL A 32 1.21 -2.61 8.37
CA VAL A 32 1.98 -1.47 7.86
C VAL A 32 1.39 -1.09 6.51
N GLU A 33 0.95 0.15 6.38
CA GLU A 33 0.41 0.67 5.13
C GLU A 33 1.38 1.65 4.50
N SER A 34 1.62 1.48 3.19
CA SER A 34 2.46 2.41 2.44
C SER A 34 2.07 2.41 0.96
N ALA A 35 2.15 3.57 0.34
CA ALA A 35 1.98 3.70 -1.11
C ALA A 35 3.22 3.26 -1.89
N LEU A 36 4.34 3.01 -1.21
CA LEU A 36 5.62 2.65 -1.81
C LEU A 36 6.18 1.38 -1.15
N PHE A 37 7.07 0.70 -1.87
CA PHE A 37 7.83 -0.39 -1.28
C PHE A 37 8.80 0.16 -0.21
N LEU A 38 8.78 -0.44 0.97
CA LEU A 38 9.52 0.06 2.13
C LEU A 38 10.94 -0.53 2.26
N GLY A 39 11.33 -1.44 1.37
CA GLY A 39 12.65 -2.04 1.36
C GLY A 39 12.77 -3.31 2.20
N GLU A 40 13.95 -3.89 2.18
CA GLU A 40 14.21 -5.21 2.79
C GLU A 40 14.09 -5.21 4.31
N GLU A 41 14.46 -4.10 4.97
CA GLU A 41 14.38 -4.03 6.43
C GLU A 41 12.97 -4.25 6.95
N VAL A 42 11.97 -3.68 6.26
CA VAL A 42 10.57 -3.86 6.64
C VAL A 42 10.05 -5.21 6.15
N SER A 43 10.39 -5.62 4.93
CA SER A 43 9.92 -6.90 4.39
C SER A 43 10.47 -8.10 5.18
N ASP A 44 11.67 -8.01 5.73
CA ASP A 44 12.23 -9.06 6.58
C ASP A 44 11.48 -9.23 7.90
N LEU A 45 10.78 -8.18 8.35
CA LEU A 45 9.98 -8.21 9.58
C LEU A 45 8.50 -8.51 9.33
N THR A 46 8.07 -8.56 8.08
CA THR A 46 6.67 -8.83 7.72
C THR A 46 6.51 -10.25 7.19
N ASP A 47 5.38 -10.85 7.51
CA ASP A 47 5.07 -12.21 7.08
C ASP A 47 4.42 -12.26 5.71
N GLU A 48 3.63 -11.25 5.37
CA GLU A 48 2.95 -11.15 4.09
C GLU A 48 2.93 -9.71 3.58
N LEU A 49 2.97 -9.59 2.25
CA LEU A 49 2.72 -8.34 1.55
C LEU A 49 1.37 -8.45 0.84
N TRP A 50 0.47 -7.54 1.13
CA TRP A 50 -0.85 -7.47 0.49
C TRP A 50 -0.88 -6.31 -0.48
N PHE A 51 -1.33 -6.58 -1.71
CA PHE A 51 -1.58 -5.54 -2.69
C PHE A 51 -3.07 -5.21 -2.72
N ILE A 52 -3.39 -3.96 -2.38
CA ILE A 52 -4.75 -3.45 -2.47
C ILE A 52 -4.91 -2.78 -3.82
N TYR A 53 -5.54 -3.49 -4.74
CA TYR A 53 -5.73 -3.07 -6.13
C TYR A 53 -6.98 -2.23 -6.28
N CYS A 54 -6.91 -1.23 -7.14
CA CYS A 54 -8.09 -0.52 -7.62
C CYS A 54 -7.88 -0.21 -9.11
N ASP A 55 -8.89 -0.44 -9.91
CA ASP A 55 -8.85 -0.13 -11.34
C ASP A 55 -8.47 1.34 -11.56
N LYS A 56 -7.65 1.61 -12.58
CA LYS A 56 -7.12 2.95 -12.86
C LYS A 56 -8.23 3.98 -13.05
N LYS A 57 -9.28 3.62 -13.78
CA LYS A 57 -10.42 4.50 -14.00
C LYS A 57 -11.10 4.89 -12.69
N GLU A 58 -11.29 3.94 -11.80
CA GLU A 58 -11.87 4.16 -10.49
C GLU A 58 -10.94 4.98 -9.58
N ARG A 59 -9.64 4.76 -9.65
CA ARG A 59 -8.66 5.58 -8.91
C ARG A 59 -8.73 7.05 -9.31
N ILE A 60 -8.81 7.30 -10.62
CA ILE A 60 -8.96 8.68 -11.13
C ILE A 60 -10.25 9.29 -10.60
N ARG A 61 -11.36 8.58 -10.67
CA ARG A 61 -12.65 9.04 -10.16
C ARG A 61 -12.56 9.41 -8.68
N ARG A 62 -11.95 8.56 -7.86
CA ARG A 62 -11.81 8.78 -6.41
C ARG A 62 -10.92 9.98 -6.07
N LEU A 63 -9.97 10.30 -6.93
CA LEU A 63 -9.14 11.49 -6.73
C LEU A 63 -9.86 12.76 -7.18
N VAL A 64 -10.61 12.69 -8.28
CA VAL A 64 -11.28 13.87 -8.85
C VAL A 64 -12.55 14.23 -8.08
N GLU A 65 -13.47 13.29 -7.88
CA GLU A 65 -14.79 13.59 -7.30
C GLU A 65 -14.73 13.93 -5.82
N PRO A 66 -14.28 13.04 -4.92
CA PRO A 66 -14.31 13.35 -3.49
C PRO A 66 -13.17 14.25 -3.00
N ARG A 67 -12.03 14.26 -3.69
CA ARG A 67 -10.85 15.04 -3.25
C ARG A 67 -10.62 16.31 -4.04
N GLY A 68 -11.35 16.51 -5.13
CA GLY A 68 -11.27 17.75 -5.91
C GLY A 68 -10.03 17.93 -6.78
N TYR A 69 -9.21 16.90 -6.98
CA TYR A 69 -8.08 16.98 -7.91
C TYR A 69 -8.57 17.13 -9.35
N SER A 70 -7.80 17.82 -10.18
CA SER A 70 -8.05 17.81 -11.63
C SER A 70 -7.71 16.45 -12.20
N LYS A 71 -8.29 16.11 -13.34
CA LYS A 71 -8.00 14.84 -14.03
C LYS A 71 -6.49 14.72 -14.36
N GLU A 72 -5.89 15.82 -14.81
CA GLU A 72 -4.47 15.86 -15.16
C GLU A 72 -3.60 15.59 -13.94
N THR A 73 -3.93 16.18 -12.79
CA THR A 73 -3.22 15.93 -11.53
C THR A 73 -3.40 14.50 -11.08
N ALA A 74 -4.60 13.95 -11.17
CA ALA A 74 -4.87 12.56 -10.79
C ALA A 74 -4.04 11.58 -11.63
N VAL A 75 -3.99 11.77 -12.94
CA VAL A 75 -3.19 10.94 -13.84
C VAL A 75 -1.69 11.05 -13.49
N ALA A 76 -1.20 12.25 -13.19
CA ALA A 76 0.20 12.45 -12.80
C ALA A 76 0.55 11.76 -11.47
N ILE A 77 -0.34 11.82 -10.49
CA ILE A 77 -0.15 11.12 -9.20
C ILE A 77 -0.01 9.61 -9.44
N ILE A 78 -0.89 9.03 -10.22
CA ILE A 78 -0.88 7.60 -10.52
C ILE A 78 0.39 7.21 -11.28
N ALA A 79 0.81 8.03 -12.25
CA ALA A 79 1.99 7.76 -13.06
C ALA A 79 3.31 7.77 -12.26
N ASN A 80 3.33 8.46 -11.11
CA ASN A 80 4.50 8.52 -10.24
C ASN A 80 4.60 7.37 -9.25
N GLN A 81 3.61 6.49 -9.19
CA GLN A 81 3.63 5.30 -8.35
C GLN A 81 4.15 4.09 -9.14
N PRO A 82 4.68 3.05 -8.46
CA PRO A 82 4.97 1.79 -9.14
C PRO A 82 3.71 1.26 -9.84
N ASN A 83 3.88 0.56 -10.95
CA ASN A 83 2.73 0.03 -11.69
C ASN A 83 2.11 -1.18 -10.98
N ASP A 84 0.89 -1.55 -11.39
CA ASP A 84 0.15 -2.64 -10.78
C ASP A 84 0.87 -3.99 -10.90
N GLU A 85 1.59 -4.21 -11.99
CA GLU A 85 2.34 -5.44 -12.19
C GLU A 85 3.49 -5.58 -11.18
N ASP A 86 4.20 -4.49 -10.88
CA ASP A 86 5.28 -4.50 -9.88
C ASP A 86 4.74 -4.87 -8.50
N TYR A 87 3.62 -4.29 -8.10
CA TYR A 87 2.98 -4.61 -6.83
C TYR A 87 2.46 -6.05 -6.80
N ASN A 88 1.77 -6.46 -7.87
CA ASN A 88 1.17 -7.79 -7.92
C ASN A 88 2.22 -8.90 -7.90
N SER A 89 3.34 -8.69 -8.57
CA SER A 89 4.44 -9.66 -8.59
C SER A 89 5.06 -9.89 -7.22
N ALA A 90 5.07 -8.87 -6.36
CA ALA A 90 5.64 -8.94 -5.03
C ALA A 90 4.65 -9.39 -3.97
N ALA A 91 3.35 -9.36 -4.25
CA ALA A 91 2.30 -9.56 -3.25
C ALA A 91 2.01 -11.04 -2.99
N ASP A 92 1.76 -11.36 -1.72
CA ASP A 92 1.26 -12.67 -1.30
C ASP A 92 -0.26 -12.76 -1.42
N GLU A 93 -0.95 -11.64 -1.24
CA GLU A 93 -2.40 -11.53 -1.37
C GLU A 93 -2.78 -10.36 -2.24
N PHE A 94 -3.83 -10.54 -3.02
CA PHE A 94 -4.41 -9.52 -3.90
C PHE A 94 -5.82 -9.20 -3.42
N ILE A 95 -6.07 -7.93 -3.08
CA ILE A 95 -7.39 -7.46 -2.67
C ILE A 95 -7.89 -6.46 -3.70
N ASP A 96 -9.00 -6.75 -4.35
CA ASP A 96 -9.60 -5.84 -5.32
C ASP A 96 -10.56 -4.88 -4.63
N ASN A 97 -10.13 -3.63 -4.49
CA ASN A 97 -10.87 -2.56 -3.85
C ASN A 97 -11.62 -1.67 -4.86
N THR A 98 -11.82 -2.14 -6.08
CA THR A 98 -12.53 -1.38 -7.13
C THR A 98 -14.03 -1.27 -6.85
N GLY A 99 -14.62 -2.29 -6.31
CA GLY A 99 -16.06 -2.39 -6.08
C GLY A 99 -16.52 -1.80 -4.76
N SER A 100 -17.56 -2.38 -4.18
CA SER A 100 -18.12 -1.92 -2.91
C SER A 100 -17.19 -2.25 -1.73
N PHE A 101 -17.37 -1.50 -0.64
CA PHE A 101 -16.64 -1.75 0.61
C PHE A 101 -16.94 -3.15 1.16
N ASP A 102 -18.17 -3.62 1.04
CA ASP A 102 -18.56 -4.96 1.49
C ASP A 102 -17.76 -6.05 0.77
N LYS A 103 -17.57 -5.91 -0.54
CA LYS A 103 -16.75 -6.86 -1.32
C LYS A 103 -15.28 -6.82 -0.91
N THR A 104 -14.77 -5.65 -0.59
CA THR A 104 -13.40 -5.53 -0.09
C THR A 104 -13.26 -6.25 1.25
N ILE A 105 -14.20 -6.05 2.17
CA ILE A 105 -14.20 -6.72 3.48
C ILE A 105 -14.26 -8.24 3.32
N GLU A 106 -15.09 -8.77 2.44
CA GLU A 106 -15.17 -10.20 2.18
C GLU A 106 -13.82 -10.80 1.78
N GLN A 107 -13.10 -10.11 0.91
CA GLN A 107 -11.77 -10.54 0.48
C GLN A 107 -10.75 -10.50 1.63
N VAL A 108 -10.78 -9.45 2.42
CA VAL A 108 -9.91 -9.31 3.60
C VAL A 108 -10.20 -10.40 4.61
N ASP A 109 -11.46 -10.66 4.92
CA ASP A 109 -11.85 -11.71 5.85
C ASP A 109 -11.39 -13.09 5.39
N PHE A 110 -11.54 -13.37 4.11
CA PHE A 110 -11.07 -14.63 3.52
C PHE A 110 -9.54 -14.76 3.64
N ALA A 111 -8.80 -13.72 3.30
CA ALA A 111 -7.34 -13.75 3.38
C ALA A 111 -6.86 -13.92 4.83
N LEU A 112 -7.50 -13.25 5.79
CA LEU A 112 -7.17 -13.41 7.21
C LEU A 112 -7.47 -14.83 7.69
N SER A 113 -8.54 -15.45 7.23
CA SER A 113 -8.89 -16.83 7.63
C SER A 113 -7.83 -17.83 7.14
N THR A 114 -7.23 -17.61 5.98
CA THR A 114 -6.15 -18.48 5.49
C THR A 114 -4.85 -18.30 6.25
N MET A 115 -4.58 -17.12 6.80
CA MET A 115 -3.41 -16.87 7.65
C MET A 115 -3.47 -17.61 8.99
N GLU A 116 -4.65 -17.84 9.49
CA GLU A 116 -4.87 -18.48 10.79
C GLU A 116 -4.78 -20.02 10.74
N CYS A 117 -4.66 -20.57 9.56
CA CYS A 117 -4.38 -21.99 9.37
C CYS A 117 -2.89 -22.35 9.53
#